data_5a82e384e203a035ca20a4d6f16882ed
#
_entry.id   5a82e384e203a035ca20a4d6f16882ed
#
_cell.length_a   1.000
_cell.length_b   1.000
_cell.length_c   1.000
_cell.angle_alpha   90.00
_cell.angle_beta   90.00
_cell.angle_gamma   90.00
#
_symmetry.space_group_name_H-M   'P 1'
#
loop_
_entity.id
_entity.type
_entity.pdbx_description
1 polymer ?
#
loop_
_entity_poly.entity_id
_entity_poly.type
_entity_poly.pdbx_seq_one_letter_code
_entity_poly.pdbx_strand_id
1 'polypeptide(L)'
;NSDKVLFSIARGRERCDRSWNYAEILWNGIQAKTVAAAFEQLSYKEQWYLEKRNAICMTCGRVSPLSTQSTFEDLAVDFEGTTASSAERFYRRTLDKLRLKLLESGLIHTVTLKQTECRKRNKKIAAAVYLYQADNDGEWGDLRFDFESGTAEIVKLADWDTVKSNIFANTAIRFVQSLPETRLLKSTVVPFEMERLDLI
;
A
#
# COMPACT_ATOMS: atom_id res chain seq x y z
N ASN A 1 -24.56 -15.24 15.30
CA ASN A 1 -23.69 -15.36 14.10
C ASN A 1 -22.29 -14.75 14.29
N SER A 2 -22.16 -13.62 14.99
CA SER A 2 -20.86 -13.03 15.34
C SER A 2 -19.95 -14.01 16.09
N ASP A 3 -20.51 -14.80 16.99
CA ASP A 3 -19.76 -15.76 17.80
C ASP A 3 -19.17 -16.92 16.97
N LYS A 4 -19.85 -17.35 15.91
CA LYS A 4 -19.32 -18.39 15.00
C LYS A 4 -18.13 -17.90 14.21
N VAL A 5 -18.16 -16.64 13.76
CA VAL A 5 -17.04 -15.98 13.06
C VAL A 5 -15.86 -15.81 14.02
N LEU A 6 -16.11 -15.31 15.23
CA LEU A 6 -15.13 -15.20 16.32
C LEU A 6 -14.48 -16.56 16.64
N PHE A 7 -15.29 -17.63 16.72
CA PHE A 7 -14.82 -18.97 17.01
C PHE A 7 -13.96 -19.56 15.88
N SER A 8 -14.32 -19.27 14.63
CA SER A 8 -13.54 -19.76 13.46
C SER A 8 -12.19 -19.08 13.35
N ILE A 9 -12.10 -17.79 13.69
CA ILE A 9 -10.85 -17.03 13.70
C ILE A 9 -9.97 -17.45 14.88
N ALA A 10 -10.54 -17.62 16.07
CA ALA A 10 -9.83 -18.14 17.24
C ALA A 10 -9.25 -19.54 16.96
N ARG A 11 -10.03 -20.45 16.37
CA ARG A 11 -9.55 -21.77 15.93
C ARG A 11 -8.45 -21.70 14.87
N GLY A 12 -8.53 -20.73 13.95
CA GLY A 12 -7.47 -20.50 12.95
C GLY A 12 -6.16 -20.09 13.61
N ARG A 13 -6.22 -19.25 14.65
CA ARG A 13 -5.04 -18.81 15.43
C ARG A 13 -4.46 -19.92 16.30
N GLU A 14 -5.30 -20.75 16.93
CA GLU A 14 -4.88 -21.91 17.72
C GLU A 14 -4.19 -22.99 16.89
N ARG A 15 -4.48 -23.07 15.58
CA ARG A 15 -3.88 -24.01 14.64
C ARG A 15 -2.67 -23.45 13.89
N CYS A 16 -2.19 -22.27 14.21
CA CYS A 16 -0.90 -21.79 13.73
C CYS A 16 0.23 -22.64 14.34
N ASP A 17 0.39 -23.83 13.82
CA ASP A 17 1.47 -24.73 14.20
C ASP A 17 2.79 -24.13 13.70
N ARG A 18 3.72 -23.88 14.61
CA ARG A 18 5.06 -23.33 14.33
C ARG A 18 5.96 -24.28 13.53
N SER A 19 5.47 -25.48 13.20
CA SER A 19 6.24 -26.50 12.49
C SER A 19 6.50 -26.22 10.99
N TRP A 20 5.97 -25.10 10.46
CA TRP A 20 6.15 -24.75 9.05
C TRP A 20 7.28 -23.74 8.85
N ASN A 21 8.47 -24.24 8.54
CA ASN A 21 9.66 -23.44 8.20
C ASN A 21 9.45 -22.40 7.09
N TYR A 22 8.44 -22.56 6.25
CA TYR A 22 8.11 -21.64 5.17
C TYR A 22 7.54 -20.30 5.67
N ALA A 23 6.74 -20.36 6.73
CA ALA A 23 6.21 -19.16 7.37
C ALA A 23 7.33 -18.35 8.04
N GLU A 24 8.31 -19.03 8.63
CA GLU A 24 9.49 -18.40 9.23
C GLU A 24 10.32 -17.64 8.18
N ILE A 25 10.52 -18.19 7.00
CA ILE A 25 11.33 -17.57 5.93
C ILE A 25 10.66 -16.30 5.41
N LEU A 26 9.33 -16.33 5.21
CA LEU A 26 8.57 -15.17 4.68
C LEU A 26 8.25 -14.13 5.75
N TRP A 27 8.20 -14.52 7.03
CA TRP A 27 7.72 -13.68 8.13
C TRP A 27 8.81 -13.34 9.16
N ASN A 28 10.06 -13.72 8.91
CA ASN A 28 11.19 -13.43 9.78
C ASN A 28 11.86 -12.11 9.45
N GLY A 29 11.42 -11.05 10.08
CA GLY A 29 12.09 -9.76 9.99
C GLY A 29 11.35 -8.65 10.72
N ILE A 30 11.99 -7.51 10.81
CA ILE A 30 11.40 -6.30 11.39
C ILE A 30 10.11 -5.94 10.64
N GLN A 31 10.11 -6.06 9.30
CA GLN A 31 8.95 -5.79 8.44
C GLN A 31 7.76 -6.69 8.76
N ALA A 32 7.99 -7.98 8.99
CA ALA A 32 6.92 -8.92 9.34
C ALA A 32 6.24 -8.58 10.68
N LYS A 33 7.04 -8.21 11.69
CA LYS A 33 6.51 -7.76 12.99
C LYS A 33 5.70 -6.47 12.84
N THR A 34 6.15 -5.55 12.01
CA THR A 34 5.45 -4.31 11.71
C THR A 34 4.11 -4.57 11.01
N VAL A 35 4.10 -5.48 10.02
CA VAL A 35 2.87 -5.89 9.34
C VAL A 35 1.89 -6.56 10.30
N ALA A 36 2.36 -7.47 11.15
CA ALA A 36 1.53 -8.13 12.15
C ALA A 36 0.93 -7.12 13.14
N ALA A 37 1.73 -6.19 13.65
CA ALA A 37 1.27 -5.15 14.58
C ALA A 37 0.25 -4.19 13.92
N ALA A 38 0.44 -3.83 12.66
CA ALA A 38 -0.53 -3.03 11.91
C ALA A 38 -1.83 -3.79 11.65
N PHE A 39 -1.73 -5.08 11.33
CA PHE A 39 -2.88 -5.96 11.12
C PHE A 39 -3.70 -6.15 12.40
N GLU A 40 -3.07 -6.31 13.55
CA GLU A 40 -3.75 -6.44 14.85
C GLU A 40 -4.58 -5.20 15.23
N GLN A 41 -4.26 -4.02 14.67
CA GLN A 41 -5.03 -2.80 14.87
C GLN A 41 -6.31 -2.72 14.03
N LEU A 42 -6.51 -3.64 13.10
CA LEU A 42 -7.74 -3.75 12.32
C LEU A 42 -8.83 -4.41 13.16
N SER A 43 -10.09 -4.09 12.83
CA SER A 43 -11.23 -4.79 13.44
C SER A 43 -11.24 -6.27 13.03
N TYR A 44 -11.91 -7.08 13.82
CA TYR A 44 -12.03 -8.52 13.60
C TYR A 44 -12.57 -8.89 12.21
N LYS A 45 -13.57 -8.17 11.74
CA LYS A 45 -14.15 -8.33 10.41
C LYS A 45 -13.14 -8.01 9.31
N GLU A 46 -12.37 -6.95 9.48
CA GLU A 46 -11.32 -6.53 8.54
C GLU A 46 -10.21 -7.58 8.45
N GLN A 47 -9.72 -8.07 9.59
CA GLN A 47 -8.72 -9.14 9.66
C GLN A 47 -9.22 -10.40 8.95
N TRP A 48 -10.46 -10.81 9.23
CA TRP A 48 -11.05 -12.00 8.65
C TRP A 48 -11.15 -11.89 7.11
N TYR A 49 -11.60 -10.75 6.56
CA TYR A 49 -11.65 -10.53 5.12
C TYR A 49 -10.28 -10.65 4.46
N LEU A 50 -9.24 -10.06 5.05
CA LEU A 50 -7.89 -10.12 4.53
C LEU A 50 -7.35 -11.56 4.54
N GLU A 51 -7.49 -12.27 5.65
CA GLU A 51 -7.00 -13.65 5.76
C GLU A 51 -7.71 -14.61 4.81
N LYS A 52 -9.03 -14.52 4.72
CA LYS A 52 -9.82 -15.42 3.85
C LYS A 52 -9.58 -15.15 2.38
N ARG A 53 -9.55 -13.86 1.98
CA ARG A 53 -9.36 -13.50 0.57
C ARG A 53 -7.96 -13.84 0.06
N ASN A 54 -6.94 -13.74 0.90
CA ASN A 54 -5.55 -13.99 0.51
C ASN A 54 -5.08 -15.40 0.86
N ALA A 55 -5.87 -16.19 1.57
CA ALA A 55 -5.48 -17.49 2.10
C ALA A 55 -4.18 -17.43 2.92
N ILE A 56 -4.00 -16.35 3.68
CA ILE A 56 -2.81 -16.10 4.51
C ILE A 56 -3.25 -15.89 5.96
N CYS A 57 -2.62 -16.57 6.88
CA CYS A 57 -2.70 -16.21 8.30
C CYS A 57 -1.75 -15.04 8.57
N MET A 58 -2.29 -13.84 8.78
CA MET A 58 -1.50 -12.63 8.98
C MET A 58 -0.72 -12.64 10.31
N THR A 59 -1.09 -13.50 11.25
CA THR A 59 -0.39 -13.64 12.53
C THR A 59 0.92 -14.44 12.41
N CYS A 60 0.93 -15.47 11.57
CA CYS A 60 2.11 -16.35 11.41
C CYS A 60 2.65 -16.39 9.97
N GLY A 61 2.05 -15.65 9.03
CA GLY A 61 2.45 -15.62 7.63
C GLY A 61 2.19 -16.91 6.85
N ARG A 62 1.51 -17.89 7.46
CA ARG A 62 1.22 -19.17 6.80
C ARG A 62 0.30 -18.97 5.61
N VAL A 63 0.76 -19.38 4.45
CA VAL A 63 -0.02 -19.35 3.21
C VAL A 63 -0.73 -20.69 3.03
N SER A 64 -2.05 -20.64 2.84
CA SER A 64 -2.84 -21.79 2.45
C SER A 64 -2.79 -21.99 0.92
N PRO A 65 -3.10 -23.19 0.40
CA PRO A 65 -3.20 -23.41 -1.04
C PRO A 65 -4.16 -22.40 -1.70
N LEU A 66 -3.86 -21.98 -2.94
CA LEU A 66 -4.70 -21.04 -3.71
C LEU A 66 -6.16 -21.48 -3.83
N SER A 67 -6.39 -22.80 -3.83
CA SER A 67 -7.74 -23.40 -3.83
C SER A 67 -8.57 -23.07 -2.58
N THR A 68 -7.94 -22.54 -1.53
CA THR A 68 -8.64 -22.15 -0.29
C THR A 68 -8.91 -20.63 -0.20
N GLN A 69 -8.52 -19.86 -1.22
CA GLN A 69 -8.89 -18.45 -1.30
C GLN A 69 -10.39 -18.32 -1.52
N SER A 70 -11.03 -17.54 -0.64
CA SER A 70 -12.46 -17.25 -0.78
C SER A 70 -12.69 -16.23 -1.90
N THR A 71 -13.71 -16.45 -2.72
CA THR A 71 -14.19 -15.43 -3.67
C THR A 71 -14.95 -14.33 -2.93
N PHE A 72 -15.30 -13.24 -3.61
CA PHE A 72 -16.12 -12.21 -2.98
C PHE A 72 -17.56 -12.67 -2.77
N GLU A 73 -18.03 -13.62 -3.58
CA GLU A 73 -19.29 -14.31 -3.40
C GLU A 73 -19.30 -15.12 -2.12
N ASP A 74 -18.24 -15.91 -1.86
CA ASP A 74 -18.10 -16.69 -0.63
C ASP A 74 -18.06 -15.78 0.59
N LEU A 75 -17.27 -14.69 0.53
CA LEU A 75 -17.18 -13.72 1.61
C LEU A 75 -18.51 -13.00 1.88
N ALA A 76 -19.35 -12.84 0.85
CA ALA A 76 -20.68 -12.24 0.98
C ALA A 76 -21.66 -13.16 1.70
N VAL A 77 -21.56 -14.47 1.48
CA VAL A 77 -22.44 -15.48 2.14
C VAL A 77 -22.21 -15.52 3.65
N ASP A 78 -20.96 -15.34 4.09
CA ASP A 78 -20.59 -15.39 5.52
C ASP A 78 -21.13 -14.17 6.32
N PHE A 79 -21.60 -13.12 5.61
CA PHE A 79 -22.18 -11.94 6.23
C PHE A 79 -23.55 -11.63 5.62
N GLU A 80 -24.61 -11.98 6.32
CA GLU A 80 -25.98 -11.78 5.90
C GLU A 80 -26.24 -10.35 5.37
N GLY A 81 -26.91 -10.25 4.23
CA GLY A 81 -27.24 -8.97 3.58
C GLY A 81 -26.08 -8.31 2.83
N THR A 82 -24.94 -8.97 2.70
CA THR A 82 -23.79 -8.49 1.96
C THR A 82 -23.80 -9.04 0.53
N THR A 83 -23.54 -8.19 -0.46
CA THR A 83 -23.34 -8.60 -1.86
C THR A 83 -21.86 -8.75 -2.16
N ALA A 84 -21.50 -9.51 -3.21
CA ALA A 84 -20.11 -9.66 -3.66
C ALA A 84 -19.43 -8.30 -3.90
N SER A 85 -20.13 -7.36 -4.55
CA SER A 85 -19.64 -6.01 -4.79
C SER A 85 -19.43 -5.21 -3.49
N SER A 86 -20.26 -5.43 -2.47
CA SER A 86 -20.09 -4.82 -1.15
C SER A 86 -18.90 -5.44 -0.40
N ALA A 87 -18.72 -6.76 -0.52
CA ALA A 87 -17.58 -7.47 0.03
C ALA A 87 -16.26 -7.01 -0.59
N GLU A 88 -16.22 -6.83 -1.91
CA GLU A 88 -15.06 -6.30 -2.63
C GLU A 88 -14.72 -4.87 -2.17
N ARG A 89 -15.71 -3.98 -2.10
CA ARG A 89 -15.49 -2.60 -1.61
C ARG A 89 -14.99 -2.57 -0.17
N PHE A 90 -15.51 -3.45 0.68
CA PHE A 90 -15.06 -3.55 2.07
C PHE A 90 -13.61 -4.04 2.12
N TYR A 91 -13.26 -5.07 1.35
CA TYR A 91 -11.89 -5.58 1.25
C TYR A 91 -10.90 -4.51 0.78
N ARG A 92 -11.22 -3.76 -0.28
CA ARG A 92 -10.36 -2.67 -0.79
C ARG A 92 -10.14 -1.58 0.26
N ARG A 93 -11.21 -1.16 0.96
CA ARG A 93 -11.08 -0.19 2.07
C ARG A 93 -10.21 -0.72 3.21
N THR A 94 -10.30 -2.01 3.49
CA THR A 94 -9.49 -2.65 4.54
C THR A 94 -8.02 -2.70 4.14
N LEU A 95 -7.71 -2.97 2.88
CA LEU A 95 -6.34 -2.88 2.36
C LEU A 95 -5.78 -1.46 2.48
N ASP A 96 -6.56 -0.46 2.10
CA ASP A 96 -6.14 0.95 2.21
C ASP A 96 -5.88 1.34 3.67
N LYS A 97 -6.74 0.89 4.59
CA LYS A 97 -6.55 1.10 6.03
C LYS A 97 -5.30 0.41 6.56
N LEU A 98 -5.02 -0.83 6.13
CA LEU A 98 -3.78 -1.53 6.51
C LEU A 98 -2.55 -0.81 5.97
N ARG A 99 -2.57 -0.35 4.72
CA ARG A 99 -1.50 0.46 4.13
C ARG A 99 -1.22 1.70 4.95
N LEU A 100 -2.24 2.48 5.32
CA LEU A 100 -2.06 3.66 6.16
C LEU A 100 -1.40 3.32 7.50
N LYS A 101 -1.83 2.24 8.16
CA LYS A 101 -1.21 1.81 9.43
C LYS A 101 0.24 1.37 9.27
N LEU A 102 0.58 0.75 8.16
CA LEU A 102 1.96 0.39 7.84
C LEU A 102 2.81 1.65 7.62
N LEU A 103 2.27 2.66 6.95
CA LEU A 103 2.94 3.95 6.77
C LEU A 103 3.11 4.69 8.10
N GLU A 104 2.09 4.72 8.96
CA GLU A 104 2.16 5.27 10.32
C GLU A 104 3.22 4.60 11.18
N SER A 105 3.50 3.33 10.95
CA SER A 105 4.56 2.59 11.65
C SER A 105 5.97 2.86 11.12
N GLY A 106 6.11 3.71 10.10
CA GLY A 106 7.40 4.05 9.50
C GLY A 106 8.00 2.92 8.63
N LEU A 107 7.15 2.07 8.03
CA LEU A 107 7.62 1.02 7.12
C LEU A 107 8.27 1.60 5.85
N ILE A 108 7.77 2.74 5.39
CA ILE A 108 8.29 3.44 4.21
C ILE A 108 9.05 4.69 4.69
N HIS A 109 10.28 4.85 4.24
CA HIS A 109 11.18 5.93 4.67
C HIS A 109 11.56 6.90 3.57
N THR A 110 11.44 6.48 2.30
CA THR A 110 11.94 7.29 1.18
C THR A 110 11.02 7.21 -0.03
N VAL A 111 11.12 8.22 -0.88
CA VAL A 111 10.57 8.21 -2.24
C VAL A 111 11.73 8.36 -3.22
N THR A 112 11.90 7.39 -4.10
CA THR A 112 12.89 7.47 -5.17
C THR A 112 12.25 8.10 -6.40
N LEU A 113 12.92 9.09 -6.97
CA LEU A 113 12.53 9.75 -8.21
C LEU A 113 13.57 9.53 -9.30
N LYS A 114 13.09 9.33 -10.53
CA LYS A 114 13.92 9.20 -11.73
C LYS A 114 13.32 10.03 -12.85
N GLN A 115 14.06 11.01 -13.37
CA GLN A 115 13.65 11.75 -14.53
C GLN A 115 13.89 10.91 -15.80
N THR A 116 12.85 10.73 -16.61
CA THR A 116 12.91 9.95 -17.85
C THR A 116 12.95 10.86 -19.08
N GLU A 117 12.20 11.95 -19.06
CA GLU A 117 12.10 12.87 -20.18
C GLU A 117 12.15 14.32 -19.70
N CYS A 118 12.66 15.20 -20.53
CA CYS A 118 12.52 16.64 -20.32
C CYS A 118 12.40 17.39 -21.63
N ARG A 119 11.53 18.38 -21.65
CA ARG A 119 11.42 19.37 -22.73
C ARG A 119 12.01 20.68 -22.25
N LYS A 120 12.96 21.21 -23.00
CA LYS A 120 13.61 22.49 -22.69
C LYS A 120 13.08 23.60 -23.60
N ARG A 121 12.96 24.80 -23.02
CA ARG A 121 12.66 26.03 -23.72
C ARG A 121 13.58 27.12 -23.16
N ASN A 122 14.26 27.87 -24.04
CA ASN A 122 15.19 28.95 -23.63
C ASN A 122 16.21 28.55 -22.55
N LYS A 123 16.82 27.36 -22.69
CA LYS A 123 17.77 26.76 -21.73
C LYS A 123 17.18 26.35 -20.38
N LYS A 124 15.89 26.57 -20.14
CA LYS A 124 15.15 26.08 -18.94
C LYS A 124 14.38 24.84 -19.27
N ILE A 125 14.06 24.05 -18.25
CA ILE A 125 13.17 22.89 -18.37
C ILE A 125 11.74 23.44 -18.37
N ALA A 126 11.02 23.26 -19.48
CA ALA A 126 9.63 23.67 -19.60
C ALA A 126 8.68 22.58 -19.06
N ALA A 127 8.98 21.31 -19.35
CA ALA A 127 8.23 20.18 -18.82
C ALA A 127 9.15 18.95 -18.64
N ALA A 128 8.82 18.09 -17.71
CA ALA A 128 9.55 16.84 -17.49
C ALA A 128 8.62 15.71 -17.05
N VAL A 129 9.06 14.48 -17.30
CA VAL A 129 8.41 13.26 -16.84
C VAL A 129 9.31 12.61 -15.80
N TYR A 130 8.71 12.23 -14.68
CA TYR A 130 9.37 11.58 -13.56
C TYR A 130 8.68 10.27 -13.24
N LEU A 131 9.47 9.23 -13.03
CA LEU A 131 9.02 8.03 -12.36
C LEU A 131 9.27 8.17 -10.85
N TYR A 132 8.37 7.68 -10.03
CA TYR A 132 8.53 7.67 -8.57
C TYR A 132 8.14 6.31 -7.98
N GLN A 133 8.76 5.97 -6.84
CA GLN A 133 8.58 4.68 -6.18
C GLN A 133 8.85 4.83 -4.69
N ALA A 134 8.09 4.13 -3.85
CA ALA A 134 8.32 4.08 -2.40
C ALA A 134 9.43 3.08 -2.08
N ASP A 135 10.43 3.48 -1.30
CA ASP A 135 11.57 2.66 -0.83
C ASP A 135 12.22 1.73 -1.88
N ASN A 136 12.17 2.08 -3.16
CA ASN A 136 12.60 1.22 -4.27
C ASN A 136 11.85 -0.11 -4.37
N ASP A 137 10.61 -0.17 -3.91
CA ASP A 137 9.78 -1.37 -3.93
C ASP A 137 8.51 -1.17 -4.78
N GLY A 138 8.08 -2.26 -5.45
CA GLY A 138 6.88 -2.30 -6.25
C GLY A 138 6.98 -1.64 -7.63
N GLU A 139 5.85 -1.41 -8.25
CA GLU A 139 5.76 -0.73 -9.55
C GLU A 139 5.94 0.78 -9.44
N TRP A 140 6.61 1.34 -10.44
CA TRP A 140 6.81 2.78 -10.56
C TRP A 140 5.51 3.49 -10.93
N GLY A 141 5.28 4.63 -10.28
CA GLY A 141 4.33 5.64 -10.72
C GLY A 141 4.94 6.60 -11.74
N ASP A 142 4.09 7.32 -12.44
CA ASP A 142 4.46 8.26 -13.50
C ASP A 142 3.85 9.64 -13.22
N LEU A 143 4.69 10.67 -13.21
CA LEU A 143 4.35 12.07 -12.99
C LEU A 143 4.79 12.91 -14.16
N ARG A 144 3.91 13.74 -14.68
CA ARG A 144 4.25 14.80 -15.64
C ARG A 144 4.23 16.15 -14.92
N PHE A 145 5.30 16.90 -14.99
CA PHE A 145 5.41 18.21 -14.38
C PHE A 145 5.64 19.29 -15.45
N ASP A 146 4.82 20.31 -15.43
CA ASP A 146 4.97 21.50 -16.27
C ASP A 146 5.51 22.64 -15.41
N PHE A 147 6.74 23.08 -15.71
CA PHE A 147 7.42 24.14 -14.96
C PHE A 147 6.94 25.53 -15.32
N GLU A 148 6.32 25.72 -16.52
CA GLU A 148 5.80 27.02 -16.92
C GLU A 148 4.52 27.36 -16.15
N SER A 149 3.66 26.37 -15.92
CA SER A 149 2.42 26.53 -15.14
C SER A 149 2.56 26.14 -13.67
N GLY A 150 3.64 25.46 -13.28
CA GLY A 150 3.82 24.92 -11.93
C GLY A 150 2.89 23.75 -11.60
N THR A 151 2.26 23.14 -12.62
CA THR A 151 1.27 22.08 -12.43
C THR A 151 1.87 20.68 -12.58
N ALA A 152 1.32 19.73 -11.84
CA ALA A 152 1.66 18.32 -11.92
C ALA A 152 0.45 17.48 -12.28
N GLU A 153 0.65 16.49 -13.14
CA GLU A 153 -0.33 15.47 -13.49
C GLU A 153 0.20 14.10 -13.07
N ILE A 154 -0.59 13.35 -12.29
CA ILE A 154 -0.30 11.95 -11.96
C ILE A 154 -0.86 11.11 -13.10
N VAL A 155 0.02 10.55 -13.94
CA VAL A 155 -0.36 9.72 -15.09
C VAL A 155 -0.63 8.28 -14.64
N LYS A 156 0.22 7.76 -13.74
CA LYS A 156 0.08 6.43 -13.14
C LYS A 156 0.48 6.49 -11.67
N LEU A 157 -0.29 5.83 -10.81
CA LEU A 157 0.08 5.67 -9.41
C LEU A 157 1.14 4.57 -9.25
N ALA A 158 2.13 4.83 -8.38
CA ALA A 158 3.04 3.78 -7.90
C ALA A 158 2.29 2.80 -7.01
N ASP A 159 2.87 1.61 -6.81
CA ASP A 159 2.43 0.74 -5.70
C ASP A 159 2.52 1.54 -4.39
N TRP A 160 1.71 1.22 -3.40
CA TRP A 160 1.53 1.98 -2.16
C TRP A 160 0.71 3.26 -2.25
N ASP A 161 0.60 3.92 -3.39
CA ASP A 161 -0.34 5.01 -3.60
C ASP A 161 -1.75 4.50 -3.96
N THR A 162 -2.76 5.24 -3.56
CA THR A 162 -4.15 5.02 -3.98
C THR A 162 -4.73 6.33 -4.51
N VAL A 163 -5.83 6.25 -5.27
CA VAL A 163 -6.51 7.46 -5.80
C VAL A 163 -6.91 8.44 -4.69
N LYS A 164 -7.14 7.93 -3.47
CA LYS A 164 -7.52 8.76 -2.31
C LYS A 164 -6.35 9.21 -1.46
N SER A 165 -5.25 8.47 -1.48
CA SER A 165 -4.07 8.75 -0.68
C SER A 165 -2.82 8.65 -1.56
N ASN A 166 -2.67 9.58 -2.49
CA ASN A 166 -1.53 9.73 -3.38
C ASN A 166 -0.35 10.44 -2.69
N ILE A 167 0.00 10.00 -1.50
CA ILE A 167 0.96 10.67 -0.61
C ILE A 167 2.39 10.64 -1.16
N PHE A 168 2.80 9.54 -1.79
CA PHE A 168 4.14 9.43 -2.39
C PHE A 168 4.24 10.28 -3.65
N ALA A 169 3.20 10.29 -4.49
CA ALA A 169 3.10 11.20 -5.63
C ALA A 169 3.20 12.66 -5.17
N ASN A 170 2.48 13.05 -4.12
CA ASN A 170 2.52 14.41 -3.57
C ASN A 170 3.90 14.75 -3.00
N THR A 171 4.57 13.82 -2.33
CA THR A 171 5.95 14.01 -1.86
C THR A 171 6.90 14.26 -3.03
N ALA A 172 6.78 13.45 -4.09
CA ALA A 172 7.55 13.61 -5.32
C ALA A 172 7.27 14.98 -5.99
N ILE A 173 6.01 15.38 -6.10
CA ILE A 173 5.61 16.68 -6.69
C ILE A 173 6.20 17.85 -5.89
N ARG A 174 6.04 17.86 -4.56
CA ARG A 174 6.61 18.93 -3.69
C ARG A 174 8.13 19.03 -3.86
N PHE A 175 8.82 17.89 -3.95
CA PHE A 175 10.25 17.90 -4.19
C PHE A 175 10.59 18.49 -5.57
N VAL A 176 9.91 18.07 -6.63
CA VAL A 176 10.13 18.62 -7.99
C VAL A 176 9.85 20.13 -8.03
N GLN A 177 8.81 20.60 -7.35
CA GLN A 177 8.49 22.03 -7.22
C GLN A 177 9.61 22.85 -6.54
N SER A 178 10.37 22.22 -5.64
CA SER A 178 11.50 22.87 -4.96
C SER A 178 12.77 22.95 -5.82
N LEU A 179 12.81 22.25 -6.97
CA LEU A 179 13.98 22.23 -7.84
C LEU A 179 14.07 23.49 -8.69
N PRO A 180 15.30 24.02 -8.89
CA PRO A 180 15.50 25.08 -9.90
C PRO A 180 15.18 24.55 -11.31
N GLU A 181 14.50 25.34 -12.13
CA GLU A 181 14.13 25.00 -13.52
C GLU A 181 15.31 24.62 -14.44
N THR A 182 16.53 24.89 -13.99
CA THR A 182 17.76 24.57 -14.74
C THR A 182 18.35 23.22 -14.37
N ARG A 183 17.89 22.61 -13.25
CA ARG A 183 18.48 21.39 -12.71
C ARG A 183 17.89 20.14 -13.36
N LEU A 184 18.72 19.42 -14.11
CA LEU A 184 18.39 18.08 -14.56
C LEU A 184 18.56 17.08 -13.41
N LEU A 185 17.52 16.30 -13.15
CA LEU A 185 17.52 15.26 -12.14
C LEU A 185 17.64 13.90 -12.82
N LYS A 186 18.80 13.22 -12.71
CA LYS A 186 18.91 11.86 -13.24
C LYS A 186 18.16 10.86 -12.36
N SER A 187 18.48 10.85 -11.08
CA SER A 187 17.81 10.06 -10.03
C SER A 187 18.09 10.70 -8.69
N THR A 188 17.16 10.60 -7.75
CA THR A 188 17.33 11.06 -6.38
C THR A 188 16.45 10.26 -5.43
N VAL A 189 16.82 10.27 -4.17
CA VAL A 189 16.03 9.70 -3.07
C VAL A 189 15.63 10.84 -2.16
N VAL A 190 14.34 10.94 -1.86
CA VAL A 190 13.74 11.98 -1.03
C VAL A 190 13.25 11.32 0.26
N PRO A 191 13.59 11.85 1.44
CA PRO A 191 13.01 11.38 2.69
C PRO A 191 11.48 11.46 2.62
N PHE A 192 10.81 10.43 3.10
CA PHE A 192 9.37 10.41 3.25
C PHE A 192 9.04 10.65 4.72
N GLU A 193 8.36 11.74 4.97
CA GLU A 193 7.78 12.05 6.27
C GLU A 193 6.27 12.12 6.09
N MET A 194 5.56 11.27 6.82
CA MET A 194 4.12 11.36 6.87
C MET A 194 3.74 12.53 7.75
N GLU A 195 3.43 13.69 7.14
CA GLU A 195 2.71 14.74 7.85
C GLU A 195 1.44 14.12 8.42
N ARG A 196 1.15 14.36 9.70
CA ARG A 196 -0.14 13.97 10.29
C ARG A 196 -1.23 14.50 9.39
N LEU A 197 -1.77 13.63 8.55
CA LEU A 197 -3.00 13.89 7.84
C LEU A 197 -4.06 13.99 8.94
N ASP A 198 -4.51 15.20 9.22
CA ASP A 198 -5.77 15.40 9.93
C ASP A 198 -6.84 14.72 9.08
N LEU A 199 -7.14 13.48 9.45
CA LEU A 199 -8.24 12.72 8.90
C LEU A 199 -9.52 13.40 9.38
N ILE A 200 -10.03 14.35 8.58
CA ILE A 200 -11.40 14.84 8.66
C ILE A 200 -12.40 13.77 8.21
#